data_dc44db7d0cc31c712fc1f0f319713bd8
#
_entry.id   dc44db7d0cc31c712fc1f0f319713bd8
#
_cell.length_a   1.000
_cell.length_b   1.000
_cell.length_c   1.000
_cell.angle_alpha   90.00
_cell.angle_beta   90.00
_cell.angle_gamma   90.00
#
_symmetry.space_group_name_H-M   'P 1'
#
loop_
_entity.id
_entity.type
_entity.pdbx_description
1 polymer ?
#
loop_
_entity_poly.entity_id
_entity_poly.type
_entity_poly.pdbx_seq_one_letter_code
_entity_poly.pdbx_strand_id
1 'polypeptide(L)'
;DLNGGEIFHKKSITVSVGFIIFFAVTVCTSSWDWLMSIDAHWYSTIYGWYILVGEGVLCMAAIILLVLYLKGKGMMENINENHIGDLAKWMFAMSLVWSYLWLSQFLLIWYANIPEEVAYYQYRIENYKYIFFGMLAFNFIAPFFLLASREQKRNSKYALLVAVLVIIGHYMDLFQLVMPGT
;
A
#
# COMPACT_ATOMS: atom_id res chain seq x y z
N ASP A 1 -8.04 -1.18 -38.22
CA ASP A 1 -9.04 -0.28 -37.62
C ASP A 1 -8.42 0.66 -36.60
N LEU A 2 -7.80 1.73 -37.08
CA LEU A 2 -7.18 2.76 -36.22
C LEU A 2 -8.24 3.46 -35.32
N ASN A 3 -9.47 3.56 -35.76
CA ASN A 3 -10.55 4.21 -35.00
C ASN A 3 -11.16 3.31 -33.90
N GLY A 4 -11.08 2.00 -34.00
CA GLY A 4 -11.57 1.08 -32.97
C GLY A 4 -10.75 1.15 -31.68
N GLY A 5 -9.44 1.31 -31.79
CA GLY A 5 -8.52 1.41 -30.65
C GLY A 5 -8.82 2.60 -29.74
N GLU A 6 -9.11 3.78 -30.31
CA GLU A 6 -9.42 4.99 -29.53
C GLU A 6 -10.76 4.88 -28.77
N ILE A 7 -11.78 4.29 -29.39
CA ILE A 7 -13.10 4.11 -28.76
C ILE A 7 -12.98 3.16 -27.55
N PHE A 8 -12.28 2.04 -27.71
CA PHE A 8 -12.06 1.09 -26.64
C PHE A 8 -11.21 1.69 -25.52
N HIS A 9 -10.20 2.50 -25.87
CA HIS A 9 -9.37 3.18 -24.88
C HIS A 9 -10.19 4.18 -24.05
N LYS A 10 -11.01 5.03 -24.67
CA LYS A 10 -11.90 5.96 -23.96
C LYS A 10 -12.91 5.23 -23.06
N LYS A 11 -13.51 4.14 -23.52
CA LYS A 11 -14.41 3.31 -22.71
C LYS A 11 -13.66 2.70 -21.50
N SER A 12 -12.46 2.19 -21.70
CA SER A 12 -11.63 1.65 -20.64
C SER A 12 -11.32 2.69 -19.56
N ILE A 13 -10.97 3.92 -19.95
CA ILE A 13 -10.74 5.01 -19.00
C ILE A 13 -12.00 5.28 -18.17
N THR A 14 -13.16 5.43 -18.82
CA THR A 14 -14.43 5.72 -18.13
C THR A 14 -14.78 4.62 -17.12
N VAL A 15 -14.66 3.36 -17.51
CA VAL A 15 -14.92 2.21 -16.63
C VAL A 15 -13.90 2.18 -15.48
N SER A 16 -12.62 2.45 -15.74
CA SER A 16 -11.58 2.48 -14.71
C SER A 16 -11.82 3.56 -13.67
N VAL A 17 -12.26 4.75 -14.09
CA VAL A 17 -12.62 5.83 -13.15
C VAL A 17 -13.79 5.42 -12.26
N GLY A 18 -14.85 4.85 -12.86
CA GLY A 18 -16.00 4.32 -12.10
C GLY A 18 -15.59 3.22 -11.12
N PHE A 19 -14.71 2.32 -11.56
CA PHE A 19 -14.16 1.25 -10.72
C PHE A 19 -13.36 1.81 -9.53
N ILE A 20 -12.47 2.80 -9.73
CA ILE A 20 -11.66 3.38 -8.66
C ILE A 20 -12.55 4.04 -7.59
N ILE A 21 -13.59 4.77 -8.00
CA ILE A 21 -14.52 5.40 -7.06
C ILE A 21 -15.26 4.32 -6.25
N PHE A 22 -15.82 3.33 -6.92
CA PHE A 22 -16.51 2.22 -6.26
C PHE A 22 -15.58 1.44 -5.34
N PHE A 23 -14.37 1.14 -5.79
CA PHE A 23 -13.32 0.47 -5.01
C PHE A 23 -12.98 1.25 -3.75
N ALA A 24 -12.76 2.57 -3.84
CA ALA A 24 -12.43 3.39 -2.68
C ALA A 24 -13.53 3.35 -1.60
N VAL A 25 -14.79 3.47 -2.00
CA VAL A 25 -15.92 3.39 -1.06
C VAL A 25 -16.03 2.01 -0.44
N THR A 26 -15.97 0.95 -1.26
CA THR A 26 -16.13 -0.43 -0.76
C THR A 26 -14.98 -0.88 0.12
N VAL A 27 -13.73 -0.52 -0.18
CA VAL A 27 -12.57 -0.86 0.68
C VAL A 27 -12.67 -0.15 2.03
N CYS A 28 -13.02 1.14 2.05
CA CYS A 28 -13.18 1.85 3.31
C CYS A 28 -14.29 1.22 4.17
N THR A 29 -15.46 0.93 3.61
CA THR A 29 -16.57 0.31 4.35
C THR A 29 -16.22 -1.11 4.81
N SER A 30 -15.65 -1.93 3.93
CA SER A 30 -15.23 -3.31 4.27
C SER A 30 -14.17 -3.33 5.36
N SER A 31 -13.25 -2.36 5.37
CA SER A 31 -12.21 -2.29 6.39
C SER A 31 -12.77 -2.03 7.78
N TRP A 32 -13.84 -1.22 7.89
CA TRP A 32 -14.52 -1.01 9.16
C TRP A 32 -15.33 -2.23 9.59
N ASP A 33 -16.04 -2.87 8.66
CA ASP A 33 -16.92 -4.00 8.96
C ASP A 33 -16.15 -5.30 9.26
N TRP A 34 -15.04 -5.55 8.58
CA TRP A 34 -14.34 -6.83 8.66
C TRP A 34 -13.04 -6.80 9.46
N LEU A 35 -12.29 -5.71 9.40
CA LEU A 35 -10.98 -5.62 10.07
C LEU A 35 -11.07 -4.86 11.39
N MET A 36 -11.67 -3.69 11.39
CA MET A 36 -11.77 -2.87 12.60
C MET A 36 -12.70 -3.51 13.65
N SER A 37 -13.76 -4.19 13.22
CA SER A 37 -14.72 -4.87 14.09
C SER A 37 -14.15 -6.06 14.88
N ILE A 38 -12.96 -6.55 14.50
CA ILE A 38 -12.24 -7.59 15.26
C ILE A 38 -11.90 -7.07 16.67
N ASP A 39 -11.55 -5.80 16.79
CA ASP A 39 -11.27 -5.15 18.07
C ASP A 39 -12.47 -4.27 18.48
N ALA A 40 -13.45 -4.87 19.15
CA ALA A 40 -14.76 -4.30 19.40
C ALA A 40 -14.76 -2.98 20.22
N HIS A 41 -13.70 -2.72 20.96
CA HIS A 41 -13.56 -1.52 21.80
C HIS A 41 -12.76 -0.39 21.15
N TRP A 42 -12.22 -0.64 19.94
CA TRP A 42 -11.38 0.31 19.23
C TRP A 42 -12.01 0.73 17.91
N TYR A 43 -11.96 2.04 17.61
CA TYR A 43 -12.47 2.57 16.33
C TYR A 43 -11.64 3.74 15.83
N SER A 44 -11.57 3.90 14.50
CA SER A 44 -10.90 5.03 13.87
C SER A 44 -11.47 5.30 12.48
N THR A 45 -11.74 6.57 12.19
CA THR A 45 -12.18 7.02 10.85
C THR A 45 -11.04 6.99 9.83
N ILE A 46 -9.79 7.21 10.25
CA ILE A 46 -8.60 7.19 9.38
C ILE A 46 -8.31 5.77 8.90
N TYR A 47 -8.78 4.75 9.62
CA TYR A 47 -8.50 3.34 9.32
C TYR A 47 -8.89 2.93 7.90
N GLY A 48 -10.05 3.35 7.40
CA GLY A 48 -10.46 3.08 6.02
C GLY A 48 -9.52 3.67 4.97
N TRP A 49 -9.05 4.90 5.19
CA TRP A 49 -8.08 5.53 4.31
C TRP A 49 -6.70 4.86 4.38
N TYR A 50 -6.31 4.43 5.55
CA TYR A 50 -5.08 3.70 5.78
C TYR A 50 -5.05 2.40 4.99
N ILE A 51 -6.11 1.60 5.05
CA ILE A 51 -6.24 0.36 4.28
C ILE A 51 -6.28 0.65 2.78
N LEU A 52 -7.08 1.62 2.33
CA LEU A 52 -7.17 1.98 0.91
C LEU A 52 -5.81 2.34 0.30
N VAL A 53 -5.01 3.13 1.03
CA VAL A 53 -3.67 3.52 0.54
C VAL A 53 -2.73 2.32 0.57
N GLY A 54 -2.79 1.47 1.59
CA GLY A 54 -2.02 0.22 1.68
C GLY A 54 -2.29 -0.72 0.50
N GLU A 55 -3.56 -0.93 0.15
CA GLU A 55 -3.96 -1.67 -1.05
C GLU A 55 -3.42 -1.04 -2.34
N GLY A 56 -3.39 0.30 -2.41
CA GLY A 56 -2.78 1.03 -3.52
C GLY A 56 -1.28 0.75 -3.65
N VAL A 57 -0.54 0.73 -2.54
CA VAL A 57 0.90 0.37 -2.53
C VAL A 57 1.11 -1.07 -3.00
N LEU A 58 0.33 -2.02 -2.45
CA LEU A 58 0.37 -3.43 -2.85
C LEU A 58 0.07 -3.63 -4.33
N CYS A 59 -0.94 -2.93 -4.84
CA CYS A 59 -1.30 -2.96 -6.26
C CYS A 59 -0.11 -2.51 -7.14
N MET A 60 0.53 -1.39 -6.81
CA MET A 60 1.70 -0.92 -7.56
C MET A 60 2.87 -1.89 -7.48
N ALA A 61 3.13 -2.47 -6.32
CA ALA A 61 4.16 -3.48 -6.15
C ALA A 61 3.86 -4.74 -6.99
N ALA A 62 2.64 -5.25 -6.97
CA ALA A 62 2.22 -6.40 -7.76
C ALA A 62 2.33 -6.13 -9.27
N ILE A 63 1.93 -4.94 -9.74
CA ILE A 63 2.07 -4.54 -11.14
C ILE A 63 3.55 -4.50 -11.55
N ILE A 64 4.44 -3.95 -10.72
CA ILE A 64 5.89 -3.94 -10.99
C ILE A 64 6.42 -5.36 -11.15
N LEU A 65 6.06 -6.28 -10.24
CA LEU A 65 6.49 -7.68 -10.33
C LEU A 65 5.99 -8.35 -11.61
N LEU A 66 4.71 -8.15 -11.94
CA LEU A 66 4.10 -8.71 -13.13
C LEU A 66 4.75 -8.17 -14.42
N VAL A 67 4.96 -6.86 -14.49
CA VAL A 67 5.59 -6.19 -15.65
C VAL A 67 7.01 -6.70 -15.84
N LEU A 68 7.81 -6.79 -14.77
CA LEU A 68 9.19 -7.28 -14.85
C LEU A 68 9.25 -8.76 -15.23
N TYR A 69 8.31 -9.57 -14.72
CA TYR A 69 8.20 -10.99 -15.10
C TYR A 69 7.86 -11.15 -16.58
N LEU A 70 6.84 -10.43 -17.10
CA LEU A 70 6.44 -10.50 -18.50
C LEU A 70 7.53 -9.95 -19.44
N LYS A 71 8.22 -8.88 -19.03
CA LYS A 71 9.39 -8.35 -19.77
C LYS A 71 10.51 -9.39 -19.87
N GLY A 72 10.77 -10.13 -18.78
CA GLY A 72 11.73 -11.23 -18.78
C GLY A 72 11.35 -12.40 -19.70
N LYS A 73 10.06 -12.54 -20.04
CA LYS A 73 9.55 -13.52 -21.02
C LYS A 73 9.52 -13.00 -22.46
N GLY A 74 9.93 -11.76 -22.72
CA GLY A 74 9.90 -11.15 -24.06
C GLY A 74 8.50 -10.69 -24.51
N MET A 75 7.51 -10.64 -23.62
CA MET A 75 6.12 -10.28 -23.97
C MET A 75 5.85 -8.77 -23.99
N MET A 76 6.71 -7.95 -23.37
CA MET A 76 6.52 -6.52 -23.20
C MET A 76 7.71 -5.71 -23.68
N GLU A 77 8.10 -5.86 -24.94
CA GLU A 77 9.26 -5.19 -25.55
C GLU A 77 9.13 -3.65 -25.55
N ASN A 78 7.90 -3.14 -25.62
CA ASN A 78 7.61 -1.69 -25.64
C ASN A 78 7.78 -1.01 -24.26
N ILE A 79 7.92 -1.79 -23.17
CA ILE A 79 8.10 -1.23 -21.84
C ILE A 79 9.57 -0.89 -21.59
N ASN A 80 9.83 0.40 -21.46
CA ASN A 80 11.15 0.93 -21.17
C ASN A 80 11.32 1.27 -19.66
N GLU A 81 12.52 1.71 -19.29
CA GLU A 81 12.84 2.08 -17.90
C GLU A 81 12.02 3.26 -17.37
N ASN A 82 11.49 4.12 -18.24
CA ASN A 82 10.63 5.23 -17.83
C ASN A 82 9.31 4.73 -17.29
N HIS A 83 8.69 3.74 -17.93
CA HIS A 83 7.43 3.14 -17.44
C HIS A 83 7.62 2.47 -16.09
N ILE A 84 8.73 1.74 -15.89
CA ILE A 84 9.07 1.15 -14.59
C ILE A 84 9.31 2.26 -13.57
N GLY A 85 9.99 3.33 -13.95
CA GLY A 85 10.22 4.50 -13.12
C GLY A 85 8.92 5.21 -12.70
N ASP A 86 7.92 5.25 -13.56
CA ASP A 86 6.62 5.85 -13.24
C ASP A 86 5.83 4.99 -12.25
N LEU A 87 5.83 3.67 -12.42
CA LEU A 87 5.24 2.75 -11.44
C LEU A 87 5.95 2.85 -10.08
N ALA A 88 7.28 2.89 -10.08
CA ALA A 88 8.07 3.05 -8.86
C ALA A 88 7.84 4.40 -8.16
N LYS A 89 7.58 5.49 -8.90
CA LYS A 89 7.19 6.79 -8.33
C LYS A 89 5.84 6.69 -7.63
N TRP A 90 4.86 6.04 -8.25
CA TRP A 90 3.55 5.84 -7.63
C TRP A 90 3.65 4.98 -6.37
N MET A 91 4.36 3.85 -6.42
CA MET A 91 4.62 3.02 -5.25
C MET A 91 5.29 3.82 -4.14
N PHE A 92 6.32 4.62 -4.45
CA PHE A 92 7.01 5.49 -3.49
C PHE A 92 6.07 6.54 -2.87
N ALA A 93 5.29 7.25 -3.71
CA ALA A 93 4.37 8.27 -3.23
C ALA A 93 3.29 7.68 -2.31
N MET A 94 2.69 6.56 -2.70
CA MET A 94 1.69 5.86 -1.89
C MET A 94 2.29 5.33 -0.57
N SER A 95 3.53 4.82 -0.57
CA SER A 95 4.22 4.41 0.66
C SER A 95 4.41 5.58 1.64
N LEU A 96 4.70 6.78 1.14
CA LEU A 96 4.80 7.98 1.98
C LEU A 96 3.43 8.36 2.57
N VAL A 97 2.37 8.31 1.78
CA VAL A 97 1.00 8.60 2.26
C VAL A 97 0.56 7.56 3.29
N TRP A 98 0.82 6.28 3.04
CA TRP A 98 0.55 5.20 4.00
C TRP A 98 1.26 5.44 5.34
N SER A 99 2.54 5.78 5.29
CA SER A 99 3.34 6.07 6.48
C SER A 99 2.82 7.29 7.25
N TYR A 100 2.40 8.32 6.51
CA TYR A 100 1.78 9.50 7.11
C TYR A 100 0.47 9.16 7.83
N LEU A 101 -0.41 8.38 7.22
CA LEU A 101 -1.66 7.96 7.84
C LEU A 101 -1.42 7.09 9.08
N TRP A 102 -0.48 6.15 8.99
CA TRP A 102 -0.06 5.33 10.13
C TRP A 102 0.46 6.18 11.29
N LEU A 103 1.39 7.09 10.99
CA LEU A 103 1.99 7.98 12.00
C LEU A 103 0.96 8.93 12.60
N SER A 104 0.07 9.48 11.78
CA SER A 104 -1.00 10.38 12.23
C SER A 104 -1.94 9.66 13.21
N GLN A 105 -2.35 8.45 12.88
CA GLN A 105 -3.17 7.61 13.74
C GLN A 105 -2.47 7.33 15.08
N PHE A 106 -1.22 6.90 15.02
CA PHE A 106 -0.42 6.62 16.21
C PHE A 106 -0.25 7.84 17.10
N LEU A 107 0.11 8.99 16.51
CA LEU A 107 0.32 10.24 17.26
C LEU A 107 -0.97 10.77 17.90
N LEU A 108 -2.11 10.69 17.20
CA LEU A 108 -3.40 11.11 17.75
C LEU A 108 -3.78 10.30 18.99
N ILE A 109 -3.66 8.99 18.92
CA ILE A 109 -3.98 8.09 20.05
C ILE A 109 -2.98 8.28 21.19
N TRP A 110 -1.68 8.38 20.86
CA TRP A 110 -0.65 8.61 21.87
C TRP A 110 -0.81 9.94 22.58
N TYR A 111 -1.16 11.02 21.84
CA TYR A 111 -1.36 12.34 22.41
C TYR A 111 -2.64 12.43 23.26
N ALA A 112 -3.75 11.88 22.79
CA ALA A 112 -5.03 11.87 23.51
C ALA A 112 -4.95 11.03 24.79
N ASN A 113 -4.14 9.98 24.79
CA ASN A 113 -3.88 9.09 25.92
C ASN A 113 -5.16 8.54 26.59
N ILE A 114 -6.18 8.23 25.78
CA ILE A 114 -7.41 7.59 26.24
C ILE A 114 -7.12 6.11 26.50
N PRO A 115 -7.33 5.57 27.70
CA PRO A 115 -6.88 4.22 28.07
C PRO A 115 -7.39 3.12 27.13
N GLU A 116 -8.64 3.22 26.67
CA GLU A 116 -9.29 2.25 25.77
C GLU A 116 -8.63 2.23 24.37
N GLU A 117 -8.25 3.41 23.86
CA GLU A 117 -7.61 3.54 22.55
C GLU A 117 -6.13 3.19 22.60
N VAL A 118 -5.43 3.58 23.68
CA VAL A 118 -3.98 3.31 23.86
C VAL A 118 -3.71 1.80 23.99
N ALA A 119 -4.61 1.05 24.63
CA ALA A 119 -4.50 -0.39 24.80
C ALA A 119 -4.27 -1.12 23.46
N TYR A 120 -4.87 -0.63 22.36
CA TYR A 120 -4.69 -1.18 21.02
C TYR A 120 -3.22 -1.22 20.57
N TYR A 121 -2.50 -0.10 20.74
CA TYR A 121 -1.08 -0.02 20.36
C TYR A 121 -0.17 -0.65 21.41
N GLN A 122 -0.49 -0.50 22.69
CA GLN A 122 0.31 -1.06 23.77
C GLN A 122 0.41 -2.59 23.62
N TYR A 123 -0.72 -3.27 23.41
CA TYR A 123 -0.74 -4.71 23.22
C TYR A 123 0.10 -5.16 22.01
N ARG A 124 0.03 -4.42 20.90
CA ARG A 124 0.79 -4.71 19.66
C ARG A 124 2.28 -4.48 19.84
N ILE A 125 2.66 -3.44 20.56
CA ILE A 125 4.08 -3.13 20.82
C ILE A 125 4.68 -4.13 21.82
N GLU A 126 3.96 -4.52 22.86
CA GLU A 126 4.47 -5.44 23.86
C GLU A 126 4.62 -6.87 23.32
N ASN A 127 3.62 -7.38 22.60
CA ASN A 127 3.58 -8.78 22.18
C ASN A 127 4.15 -9.01 20.77
N TYR A 128 4.07 -8.03 19.88
CA TYR A 128 4.44 -8.16 18.46
C TYR A 128 5.45 -7.11 18.00
N LYS A 129 6.34 -6.67 18.90
CA LYS A 129 7.31 -5.59 18.69
C LYS A 129 8.07 -5.68 17.37
N TYR A 130 8.61 -6.85 17.05
CA TYR A 130 9.42 -7.04 15.83
C TYR A 130 8.60 -6.91 14.55
N ILE A 131 7.37 -7.39 14.55
CA ILE A 131 6.45 -7.26 13.41
C ILE A 131 6.00 -5.81 13.29
N PHE A 132 5.67 -5.17 14.40
CA PHE A 132 5.21 -3.78 14.45
C PHE A 132 6.25 -2.79 13.89
N PHE A 133 7.50 -2.90 14.27
CA PHE A 133 8.56 -2.05 13.71
C PHE A 133 9.08 -2.56 12.37
N GLY A 134 9.02 -3.86 12.11
CA GLY A 134 9.41 -4.47 10.85
C GLY A 134 8.54 -3.99 9.68
N MET A 135 7.22 -3.88 9.87
CA MET A 135 6.34 -3.36 8.82
C MET A 135 6.71 -1.92 8.42
N LEU A 136 7.11 -1.06 9.38
CA LEU A 136 7.57 0.30 9.10
C LEU A 136 8.90 0.31 8.33
N ALA A 137 9.80 -0.60 8.69
CA ALA A 137 11.08 -0.73 7.99
C ALA A 137 10.87 -1.10 6.52
N PHE A 138 9.97 -2.02 6.21
CA PHE A 138 9.72 -2.47 4.84
C PHE A 138 8.80 -1.55 4.04
N ASN A 139 7.76 -0.97 4.66
CA ASN A 139 6.79 -0.14 3.95
C ASN A 139 7.18 1.33 3.83
N PHE A 140 8.04 1.82 4.72
CA PHE A 140 8.47 3.21 4.73
C PHE A 140 9.98 3.37 4.52
N ILE A 141 10.81 2.81 5.43
CA ILE A 141 12.26 3.07 5.43
C ILE A 141 12.88 2.53 4.12
N ALA A 142 12.55 1.32 3.71
CA ALA A 142 13.09 0.73 2.50
C ALA A 142 12.69 1.51 1.23
N PRO A 143 11.41 1.82 0.94
CA PRO A 143 11.04 2.68 -0.18
C PRO A 143 11.69 4.05 -0.11
N PHE A 144 11.74 4.68 1.07
CA PHE A 144 12.28 6.02 1.23
C PHE A 144 13.76 6.10 0.83
N PHE A 145 14.61 5.20 1.30
CA PHE A 145 16.04 5.24 0.97
C PHE A 145 16.38 4.62 -0.38
N LEU A 146 15.70 3.54 -0.76
CA LEU A 146 16.02 2.81 -1.99
C LEU A 146 15.38 3.44 -3.24
N LEU A 147 14.31 4.21 -3.11
CA LEU A 147 13.65 4.90 -4.22
C LEU A 147 13.71 6.43 -4.11
N ALA A 148 14.60 7.00 -3.30
CA ALA A 148 14.73 8.45 -3.18
C ALA A 148 15.15 9.10 -4.50
N SER A 149 16.17 8.55 -5.17
CA SER A 149 16.72 9.14 -6.39
C SER A 149 15.92 8.76 -7.66
N ARG A 150 15.99 9.62 -8.67
CA ARG A 150 15.36 9.36 -9.97
C ARG A 150 15.97 8.16 -10.70
N GLU A 151 17.26 7.96 -10.56
CA GLU A 151 17.98 6.87 -11.19
C GLU A 151 17.61 5.51 -10.58
N GLN A 152 17.49 5.45 -9.25
CA GLN A 152 17.08 4.25 -8.55
C GLN A 152 15.66 3.81 -8.93
N LYS A 153 14.71 4.76 -9.05
CA LYS A 153 13.34 4.46 -9.48
C LYS A 153 13.26 3.84 -10.87
N ARG A 154 14.17 4.23 -11.79
CA ARG A 154 14.22 3.71 -13.17
C ARG A 154 14.96 2.36 -13.28
N ASN A 155 15.71 2.00 -12.26
CA ASN A 155 16.46 0.75 -12.26
C ASN A 155 15.54 -0.41 -11.84
N SER A 156 15.33 -1.35 -12.76
CA SER A 156 14.48 -2.53 -12.55
C SER A 156 14.85 -3.37 -11.32
N LYS A 157 16.13 -3.42 -10.94
CA LYS A 157 16.60 -4.19 -9.78
C LYS A 157 16.13 -3.55 -8.47
N TYR A 158 16.24 -2.22 -8.35
CA TYR A 158 15.76 -1.50 -7.17
C TYR A 158 14.23 -1.55 -7.09
N ALA A 159 13.53 -1.35 -8.21
CA ALA A 159 12.07 -1.45 -8.26
C ALA A 159 11.59 -2.85 -7.86
N LEU A 160 12.24 -3.91 -8.35
CA LEU A 160 11.95 -5.29 -7.96
C LEU A 160 12.17 -5.53 -6.46
N LEU A 161 13.35 -5.14 -5.95
CA LEU A 161 13.70 -5.33 -4.54
C LEU A 161 12.68 -4.65 -3.63
N VAL A 162 12.37 -3.38 -3.89
CA VAL A 162 11.43 -2.63 -3.06
C VAL A 162 10.01 -3.18 -3.19
N ALA A 163 9.57 -3.61 -4.37
CA ALA A 163 8.26 -4.22 -4.54
C ALA A 163 8.12 -5.49 -3.69
N VAL A 164 9.14 -6.34 -3.62
CA VAL A 164 9.14 -7.54 -2.75
C VAL A 164 9.12 -7.15 -1.28
N LEU A 165 9.96 -6.19 -0.86
CA LEU A 165 10.01 -5.74 0.54
C LEU A 165 8.68 -5.15 0.99
N VAL A 166 8.05 -4.34 0.15
CA VAL A 166 6.74 -3.74 0.42
C VAL A 166 5.65 -4.81 0.56
N ILE A 167 5.63 -5.83 -0.28
CA ILE A 167 4.66 -6.94 -0.15
C ILE A 167 4.84 -7.67 1.18
N ILE A 168 6.08 -7.95 1.58
CA ILE A 168 6.37 -8.54 2.88
C ILE A 168 5.92 -7.62 4.02
N GLY A 169 6.23 -6.32 3.92
CA GLY A 169 5.85 -5.32 4.91
C GLY A 169 4.34 -5.19 5.08
N HIS A 170 3.56 -5.18 4.00
CA HIS A 170 2.10 -5.16 4.07
C HIS A 170 1.50 -6.47 4.57
N TYR A 171 2.14 -7.62 4.30
CA TYR A 171 1.74 -8.86 4.94
C TYR A 171 1.91 -8.79 6.46
N MET A 172 3.03 -8.22 6.95
CA MET A 172 3.25 -7.98 8.38
C MET A 172 2.23 -6.99 8.95
N ASP A 173 1.87 -5.96 8.18
CA ASP A 173 0.85 -4.99 8.55
C ASP A 173 -0.52 -5.65 8.71
N LEU A 174 -0.99 -6.41 7.71
CA LEU A 174 -2.24 -7.18 7.79
C LEU A 174 -2.25 -8.16 8.96
N PHE A 175 -1.12 -8.81 9.24
CA PHE A 175 -0.98 -9.66 10.41
C PHE A 175 -1.23 -8.88 11.71
N GLN A 176 -0.68 -7.65 11.82
CA GLN A 176 -0.88 -6.78 12.99
C GLN A 176 -2.32 -6.27 13.12
N LEU A 177 -3.05 -6.16 12.02
CA LEU A 177 -4.44 -5.71 12.05
C LEU A 177 -5.39 -6.82 12.53
N VAL A 178 -5.08 -8.08 12.25
CA VAL A 178 -5.97 -9.23 12.51
C VAL A 178 -5.60 -9.98 13.79
N MET A 179 -4.37 -10.48 13.88
CA MET A 179 -3.96 -11.43 14.92
C MET A 179 -4.06 -10.92 16.36
N PRO A 180 -3.74 -9.64 16.68
CA PRO A 180 -3.85 -9.17 18.06
C PRO A 180 -5.29 -9.05 18.59
N GLY A 181 -6.29 -9.01 17.71
CA GLY A 181 -7.70 -8.92 18.07
C GLY A 181 -8.41 -10.28 18.15
N THR A 182 -7.73 -11.37 17.75
CA THR A 182 -8.24 -12.73 17.79
C THR A 182 -7.63 -13.54 18.93
#